data_592f91b30a68437e8d141d68b420cfbc
#
_entry.id   592f91b30a68437e8d141d68b420cfbc
#
_cell.length_a   1.000
_cell.length_b   1.000
_cell.length_c   1.000
_cell.angle_alpha   90.00
_cell.angle_beta   90.00
_cell.angle_gamma   90.00
#
_symmetry.space_group_name_H-M   'P 1'
#
loop_
_entity.id
_entity.type
_entity.pdbx_description
1 polymer ?
#
loop_
_entity_poly.entity_id
_entity_poly.type
_entity_poly.pdbx_seq_one_letter_code
_entity_poly.pdbx_strand_id
1 'polypeptide(L)'
;LYYSSFEQENETVNAQTISTTTSAGRDVNVLYAGSLIVVMETKIGSAFSHLGYNYKGEGHGSIQDANMIIDGQRFPDVFISVGGQPITKLIVNNPSLAKWYISFASDELVIAYDPKSHFAADLEKAKTGAIPWYQTLAKPGFRFLRTDPLLDPKGCYTIIATKLAGILYHNSSLSSSILNGERNPNQLRPEETLFTLLETGEADAIPAYKHEAIERGFPFIGLSPQINLGDPAFASYYKQASCTQQDGTLNFGKPIVFDITIPNSVRNTEGAIQFVKFLFSDQGKTIFENDGFKLLPLTAGGNKTAIPQEISALTIK
;
A
#
# COMPACT_ATOMS: atom_id res chain seq x y z
N LEU A 1 39.59 -34.06 -73.56
CA LEU A 1 38.19 -34.28 -73.29
C LEU A 1 38.03 -35.01 -71.97
N TYR A 2 37.99 -34.30 -70.85
CA TYR A 2 37.61 -34.85 -69.51
C TYR A 2 36.46 -34.07 -69.00
N TYR A 3 35.32 -34.73 -68.76
CA TYR A 3 34.18 -34.26 -67.94
C TYR A 3 34.45 -34.61 -66.51
N SER A 4 34.52 -33.63 -65.65
CA SER A 4 34.46 -33.86 -64.20
C SER A 4 33.05 -33.46 -63.72
N SER A 5 32.36 -34.47 -63.13
CA SER A 5 31.08 -34.37 -62.47
C SER A 5 31.31 -33.73 -61.07
N PHE A 6 30.63 -32.62 -60.79
CA PHE A 6 30.51 -32.07 -59.45
C PHE A 6 29.28 -32.68 -58.76
N GLU A 7 29.52 -33.43 -57.71
CA GLU A 7 28.46 -33.86 -56.75
C GLU A 7 28.11 -32.66 -55.87
N GLN A 8 26.83 -32.29 -55.85
CA GLN A 8 26.30 -31.32 -54.90
C GLN A 8 25.91 -32.09 -53.64
N GLU A 9 26.64 -31.81 -52.53
CA GLU A 9 26.21 -32.17 -51.19
C GLU A 9 25.04 -31.27 -50.77
N ASN A 10 23.88 -31.85 -50.53
CA ASN A 10 22.73 -31.21 -49.89
C ASN A 10 22.96 -31.13 -48.38
N GLU A 11 23.41 -29.98 -47.88
CA GLU A 11 23.31 -29.65 -46.47
C GLU A 11 21.83 -29.42 -46.07
N THR A 12 21.27 -30.37 -45.36
CA THR A 12 19.99 -30.17 -44.65
C THR A 12 20.16 -29.22 -43.50
N VAL A 13 19.81 -27.94 -43.70
CA VAL A 13 19.71 -26.95 -42.64
C VAL A 13 18.55 -27.32 -41.75
N ASN A 14 18.88 -27.81 -40.55
CA ASN A 14 17.92 -28.07 -39.49
C ASN A 14 17.37 -26.71 -38.98
N ALA A 15 16.20 -26.31 -39.46
CA ALA A 15 15.47 -25.15 -38.94
C ALA A 15 15.04 -25.44 -37.52
N GLN A 16 15.83 -25.02 -36.53
CA GLN A 16 15.38 -24.90 -35.17
C GLN A 16 14.23 -23.90 -35.14
N THR A 17 13.02 -24.39 -34.90
CA THR A 17 11.85 -23.58 -34.64
C THR A 17 12.09 -22.86 -33.31
N ILE A 18 12.56 -21.60 -33.39
CA ILE A 18 12.58 -20.70 -32.23
C ILE A 18 11.11 -20.43 -31.92
N SER A 19 10.57 -21.12 -30.93
CA SER A 19 9.28 -20.77 -30.32
C SER A 19 9.42 -19.36 -29.75
N THR A 20 9.00 -18.36 -30.51
CA THR A 20 8.71 -17.03 -30.01
C THR A 20 7.47 -17.15 -29.11
N THR A 21 7.66 -17.54 -27.86
CA THR A 21 6.65 -17.33 -26.82
C THR A 21 6.44 -15.83 -26.73
N THR A 22 5.31 -15.37 -27.23
CA THR A 22 4.89 -13.96 -27.18
C THR A 22 4.97 -13.48 -25.74
N SER A 23 5.70 -12.39 -25.50
CA SER A 23 5.90 -11.76 -24.17
C SER A 23 4.59 -11.32 -23.51
N ALA A 24 3.50 -11.23 -24.26
CA ALA A 24 2.18 -10.80 -23.79
C ALA A 24 1.54 -11.70 -22.71
N GLY A 25 1.91 -12.99 -22.62
CA GLY A 25 1.38 -13.90 -21.57
C GLY A 25 2.15 -13.86 -20.26
N ARG A 26 3.23 -13.06 -20.16
CA ARG A 26 4.07 -12.97 -18.96
C ARG A 26 3.96 -11.64 -18.21
N ASP A 27 3.32 -10.63 -18.80
CA ASP A 27 3.10 -9.35 -18.16
C ASP A 27 2.10 -9.49 -17.01
N VAL A 28 2.46 -9.01 -15.83
CA VAL A 28 1.59 -8.95 -14.66
C VAL A 28 1.56 -7.50 -14.15
N ASN A 29 0.42 -6.85 -14.34
CA ASN A 29 0.21 -5.48 -13.93
C ASN A 29 -0.31 -5.46 -12.49
N VAL A 30 0.43 -4.87 -11.58
CA VAL A 30 0.10 -4.79 -10.16
C VAL A 30 -0.12 -3.35 -9.78
N LEU A 31 -1.36 -3.01 -9.42
CA LEU A 31 -1.72 -1.71 -8.84
C LEU A 31 -1.70 -1.85 -7.32
N TYR A 32 -1.05 -0.96 -6.61
CA TYR A 32 -0.87 -1.10 -5.17
C TYR A 32 -0.87 0.24 -4.44
N ALA A 33 -1.20 0.19 -3.14
CA ALA A 33 -1.11 1.36 -2.27
C ALA A 33 0.27 2.01 -2.33
N GLY A 34 0.35 3.32 -2.54
CA GLY A 34 1.60 4.07 -2.70
C GLY A 34 2.59 3.87 -1.56
N SER A 35 2.12 3.56 -0.36
CA SER A 35 2.97 3.18 0.77
C SER A 35 3.83 1.93 0.53
N LEU A 36 3.43 1.05 -0.40
CA LEU A 36 4.16 -0.17 -0.74
C LEU A 36 5.25 0.03 -1.81
N ILE A 37 5.44 1.25 -2.33
CA ILE A 37 6.27 1.50 -3.52
C ILE A 37 7.69 0.97 -3.35
N VAL A 38 8.32 1.13 -2.18
CA VAL A 38 9.70 0.67 -1.95
C VAL A 38 9.77 -0.85 -2.01
N VAL A 39 8.98 -1.55 -1.19
CA VAL A 39 9.02 -3.02 -1.15
C VAL A 39 8.61 -3.64 -2.48
N MET A 40 7.62 -3.06 -3.17
CA MET A 40 7.12 -3.57 -4.43
C MET A 40 8.13 -3.39 -5.58
N GLU A 41 8.71 -2.20 -5.73
CA GLU A 41 9.60 -1.90 -6.85
C GLU A 41 11.03 -2.41 -6.64
N THR A 42 11.52 -2.38 -5.40
CA THR A 42 12.93 -2.73 -5.13
C THR A 42 13.14 -4.22 -4.79
N LYS A 43 12.10 -4.92 -4.31
CA LYS A 43 12.25 -6.29 -3.79
C LYS A 43 11.27 -7.29 -4.41
N ILE A 44 9.95 -7.08 -4.23
CA ILE A 44 8.92 -8.02 -4.69
C ILE A 44 8.92 -8.13 -6.22
N GLY A 45 8.89 -7.01 -6.94
CA GLY A 45 8.86 -7.00 -8.40
C GLY A 45 10.09 -7.67 -9.00
N SER A 46 11.28 -7.37 -8.47
CA SER A 46 12.53 -8.03 -8.89
C SER A 46 12.49 -9.54 -8.63
N ALA A 47 12.14 -9.95 -7.40
CA ALA A 47 12.11 -11.38 -7.03
C ALA A 47 11.06 -12.15 -7.84
N PHE A 48 9.89 -11.58 -8.08
CA PHE A 48 8.85 -12.19 -8.92
C PHE A 48 9.29 -12.30 -10.39
N SER A 49 10.01 -11.32 -10.89
CA SER A 49 10.55 -11.35 -12.27
C SER A 49 11.55 -12.49 -12.49
N HIS A 50 12.29 -12.90 -11.46
CA HIS A 50 13.16 -14.08 -11.55
C HIS A 50 12.40 -15.40 -11.76
N LEU A 51 11.09 -15.42 -11.52
CA LEU A 51 10.23 -16.58 -11.85
C LEU A 51 9.79 -16.60 -13.33
N GLY A 52 10.29 -15.66 -14.13
CA GLY A 52 10.04 -15.60 -15.57
C GLY A 52 8.83 -14.75 -15.96
N TYR A 53 8.26 -13.99 -15.03
CA TYR A 53 7.19 -13.02 -15.30
C TYR A 53 7.77 -11.62 -15.54
N ASN A 54 7.02 -10.79 -16.26
CA ASN A 54 7.34 -9.39 -16.45
C ASN A 54 6.46 -8.54 -15.51
N TYR A 55 7.02 -8.20 -14.35
CA TYR A 55 6.33 -7.37 -13.36
C TYR A 55 6.20 -5.93 -13.85
N LYS A 56 5.00 -5.35 -13.70
CA LYS A 56 4.71 -3.95 -13.97
C LYS A 56 3.93 -3.37 -12.80
N GLY A 57 4.59 -2.57 -11.98
CA GLY A 57 4.02 -1.95 -10.78
C GLY A 57 3.58 -0.52 -11.02
N GLU A 58 2.51 -0.11 -10.33
CA GLU A 58 2.04 1.28 -10.25
C GLU A 58 1.39 1.49 -8.88
N GLY A 59 1.69 2.62 -8.20
CA GLY A 59 1.19 2.88 -6.85
C GLY A 59 0.74 4.31 -6.61
N HIS A 60 -0.45 4.46 -5.99
CA HIS A 60 -1.02 5.74 -5.56
C HIS A 60 -1.81 5.55 -4.24
N GLY A 61 -2.57 6.57 -3.81
CA GLY A 61 -3.53 6.39 -2.72
C GLY A 61 -4.56 5.29 -3.05
N SER A 62 -4.78 4.34 -2.14
CA SER A 62 -5.60 3.15 -2.43
C SER A 62 -7.04 3.45 -2.88
N ILE A 63 -7.63 4.55 -2.41
CA ILE A 63 -8.98 4.98 -2.86
C ILE A 63 -8.89 5.55 -4.27
N GLN A 64 -7.83 6.28 -4.59
CA GLN A 64 -7.57 6.77 -5.94
C GLN A 64 -7.40 5.60 -6.91
N ASP A 65 -6.63 4.58 -6.54
CA ASP A 65 -6.45 3.36 -7.34
C ASP A 65 -7.78 2.66 -7.62
N ALA A 66 -8.62 2.50 -6.58
CA ALA A 66 -9.95 1.93 -6.75
C ALA A 66 -10.82 2.78 -7.70
N ASN A 67 -10.75 4.11 -7.62
CA ASN A 67 -11.45 5.01 -8.55
C ASN A 67 -10.96 4.83 -9.99
N MET A 68 -9.64 4.73 -10.21
CA MET A 68 -9.08 4.50 -11.55
C MET A 68 -9.54 3.18 -12.17
N ILE A 69 -9.74 2.13 -11.35
CA ILE A 69 -10.34 0.86 -11.80
C ILE A 69 -11.82 1.06 -12.14
N ILE A 70 -12.60 1.76 -11.30
CA ILE A 70 -14.02 2.03 -11.51
C ILE A 70 -14.25 2.84 -12.79
N ASP A 71 -13.42 3.85 -13.01
CA ASP A 71 -13.51 4.76 -14.15
C ASP A 71 -12.93 4.15 -15.45
N GLY A 72 -12.44 2.91 -15.41
CA GLY A 72 -11.86 2.22 -16.56
C GLY A 72 -10.53 2.83 -17.04
N GLN A 73 -9.82 3.53 -16.17
CA GLN A 73 -8.51 4.12 -16.48
C GLN A 73 -7.38 3.11 -16.26
N ARG A 74 -7.58 2.12 -15.38
CA ARG A 74 -6.63 1.04 -15.08
C ARG A 74 -7.33 -0.31 -15.07
N PHE A 75 -6.61 -1.32 -15.58
CA PHE A 75 -7.03 -2.72 -15.64
C PHE A 75 -5.93 -3.62 -15.07
N PRO A 76 -5.66 -3.53 -13.77
CA PRO A 76 -4.61 -4.33 -13.16
C PRO A 76 -4.99 -5.81 -13.11
N ASP A 77 -3.97 -6.68 -13.12
CA ASP A 77 -4.11 -8.10 -12.88
C ASP A 77 -4.24 -8.39 -11.37
N VAL A 78 -3.56 -7.56 -10.55
CA VAL A 78 -3.63 -7.64 -9.08
C VAL A 78 -3.82 -6.23 -8.52
N PHE A 79 -4.65 -6.10 -7.47
CA PHE A 79 -4.80 -4.87 -6.72
C PHE A 79 -4.52 -5.10 -5.23
N ILE A 80 -3.60 -4.32 -4.66
CA ILE A 80 -3.23 -4.34 -3.24
C ILE A 80 -3.57 -2.99 -2.62
N SER A 81 -4.39 -2.99 -1.57
CA SER A 81 -4.83 -1.77 -0.88
C SER A 81 -4.49 -1.76 0.59
N VAL A 82 -4.45 -0.58 1.18
CA VAL A 82 -4.49 -0.40 2.62
C VAL A 82 -5.93 -0.19 3.06
N GLY A 83 -6.38 -1.02 4.02
CA GLY A 83 -7.76 -1.03 4.49
C GLY A 83 -8.73 -1.68 3.51
N GLY A 84 -9.77 -2.32 4.02
CA GLY A 84 -10.76 -3.04 3.20
C GLY A 84 -11.66 -2.15 2.33
N GLN A 85 -11.74 -0.84 2.61
CA GLN A 85 -12.66 0.05 1.91
C GLN A 85 -12.40 0.14 0.40
N PRO A 86 -11.15 0.30 -0.11
CA PRO A 86 -10.92 0.42 -1.55
C PRO A 86 -11.40 -0.81 -2.32
N ILE A 87 -11.09 -2.03 -1.83
CA ILE A 87 -11.54 -3.26 -2.48
C ILE A 87 -13.05 -3.47 -2.28
N THR A 88 -13.60 -3.17 -1.10
CA THR A 88 -15.05 -3.24 -0.86
C THR A 88 -15.80 -2.34 -1.84
N LYS A 89 -15.28 -1.15 -2.16
CA LYS A 89 -15.83 -0.24 -3.15
C LYS A 89 -15.93 -0.90 -4.54
N LEU A 90 -14.93 -1.70 -4.93
CA LEU A 90 -14.98 -2.48 -6.17
C LEU A 90 -16.02 -3.60 -6.11
N ILE A 91 -16.16 -4.26 -4.95
CA ILE A 91 -17.10 -5.37 -4.76
C ILE A 91 -18.56 -4.90 -4.89
N VAL A 92 -18.88 -3.76 -4.27
CA VAL A 92 -20.26 -3.22 -4.27
C VAL A 92 -20.59 -2.39 -5.51
N ASN A 93 -19.60 -2.14 -6.39
CA ASN A 93 -19.84 -1.42 -7.65
C ASN A 93 -20.82 -2.18 -8.54
N ASN A 94 -21.51 -1.46 -9.43
CA ASN A 94 -22.48 -2.07 -10.36
C ASN A 94 -22.12 -1.71 -11.82
N PRO A 95 -21.63 -2.66 -12.64
CA PRO A 95 -21.34 -4.07 -12.27
C PRO A 95 -20.15 -4.20 -11.30
N SER A 96 -20.12 -5.27 -10.51
CA SER A 96 -19.04 -5.54 -9.57
C SER A 96 -17.71 -5.72 -10.29
N LEU A 97 -16.64 -5.09 -9.75
CA LEU A 97 -15.27 -5.10 -10.32
C LEU A 97 -14.30 -5.97 -9.54
N ALA A 98 -14.67 -6.46 -8.37
CA ALA A 98 -13.97 -7.48 -7.60
C ALA A 98 -14.98 -8.35 -6.85
N LYS A 99 -14.59 -9.54 -6.42
CA LYS A 99 -15.49 -10.46 -5.71
C LYS A 99 -15.04 -10.79 -4.29
N TRP A 100 -13.75 -10.72 -4.04
CA TRP A 100 -13.12 -11.17 -2.80
C TRP A 100 -11.88 -10.34 -2.48
N TYR A 101 -11.36 -10.49 -1.28
CA TYR A 101 -10.04 -10.01 -0.89
C TYR A 101 -9.42 -10.96 0.14
N ILE A 102 -8.11 -10.86 0.32
CA ILE A 102 -7.37 -11.54 1.38
C ILE A 102 -6.57 -10.49 2.15
N SER A 103 -6.79 -10.43 3.47
CA SER A 103 -5.97 -9.67 4.40
C SER A 103 -4.71 -10.47 4.71
N PHE A 104 -3.52 -9.85 4.61
CA PHE A 104 -2.26 -10.58 4.75
C PHE A 104 -1.21 -9.92 5.65
N ALA A 105 -1.28 -8.61 5.86
CA ALA A 105 -0.34 -7.87 6.69
C ALA A 105 -1.03 -6.72 7.42
N SER A 106 -0.40 -6.23 8.46
CA SER A 106 -0.80 -5.03 9.21
C SER A 106 0.39 -4.13 9.49
N ASP A 107 0.10 -2.91 9.87
CA ASP A 107 1.08 -1.92 10.30
C ASP A 107 0.48 -0.95 11.32
N GLU A 108 1.30 -0.04 11.82
CA GLU A 108 0.90 1.04 12.72
C GLU A 108 1.24 2.41 12.14
N LEU A 109 0.43 3.41 12.49
CA LEU A 109 0.67 4.79 12.12
C LEU A 109 1.75 5.39 13.04
N VAL A 110 2.70 6.07 12.44
CA VAL A 110 3.77 6.82 13.11
C VAL A 110 3.85 8.24 12.52
N ILE A 111 4.61 9.12 13.14
CA ILE A 111 4.95 10.43 12.60
C ILE A 111 6.42 10.42 12.17
N ALA A 112 6.68 10.26 10.88
CA ALA A 112 8.03 10.39 10.33
C ALA A 112 8.40 11.88 10.22
N TYR A 113 9.68 12.22 10.44
CA TYR A 113 10.09 13.63 10.44
C TYR A 113 11.46 13.84 9.81
N ASP A 114 11.69 15.02 9.29
CA ASP A 114 12.97 15.46 8.78
C ASP A 114 13.93 15.78 9.94
N PRO A 115 15.05 15.04 10.10
CA PRO A 115 16.05 15.30 11.14
C PRO A 115 16.78 16.63 10.95
N LYS A 116 16.62 17.29 9.80
CA LYS A 116 17.20 18.61 9.50
C LYS A 116 16.17 19.75 9.63
N SER A 117 14.92 19.45 9.98
CA SER A 117 13.87 20.45 10.20
C SER A 117 14.30 21.47 11.24
N HIS A 118 13.82 22.69 11.10
CA HIS A 118 13.94 23.73 12.14
C HIS A 118 13.38 23.26 13.49
N PHE A 119 12.44 22.34 13.48
CA PHE A 119 11.83 21.73 14.68
C PHE A 119 12.49 20.42 15.13
N ALA A 120 13.62 20.02 14.55
CA ALA A 120 14.23 18.72 14.80
C ALA A 120 14.51 18.46 16.29
N ALA A 121 14.98 19.47 17.04
CA ALA A 121 15.25 19.34 18.47
C ALA A 121 13.97 19.02 19.28
N ASP A 122 12.83 19.60 18.91
CA ASP A 122 11.55 19.32 19.56
C ASP A 122 10.97 17.97 19.12
N LEU A 123 11.16 17.59 17.86
CA LEU A 123 10.77 16.27 17.34
C LEU A 123 11.54 15.13 18.02
N GLU A 124 12.85 15.31 18.28
CA GLU A 124 13.63 14.34 19.06
C GLU A 124 13.15 14.24 20.52
N LYS A 125 12.79 15.35 21.16
CA LYS A 125 12.17 15.33 22.49
C LYS A 125 10.82 14.65 22.47
N ALA A 126 10.01 14.88 21.45
CA ALA A 126 8.72 14.23 21.28
C ALA A 126 8.87 12.71 21.05
N LYS A 127 9.88 12.29 20.27
CA LYS A 127 10.22 10.88 20.04
C LYS A 127 10.58 10.15 21.34
N THR A 128 11.30 10.81 22.24
CA THR A 128 11.66 10.23 23.54
C THR A 128 10.57 10.36 24.60
N GLY A 129 9.45 11.02 24.28
CA GLY A 129 8.37 11.30 25.23
C GLY A 129 8.66 12.43 26.23
N ALA A 130 9.76 13.17 26.06
CA ALA A 130 10.11 14.30 26.93
C ALA A 130 9.13 15.48 26.78
N ILE A 131 8.50 15.62 25.62
CA ILE A 131 7.38 16.54 25.38
C ILE A 131 6.28 15.83 24.60
N PRO A 132 5.01 16.26 24.73
CA PRO A 132 3.92 15.71 23.94
C PRO A 132 4.11 16.01 22.45
N TRP A 133 4.07 14.97 21.61
CA TRP A 133 4.29 15.07 20.16
C TRP A 133 3.33 16.06 19.49
N TYR A 134 2.07 16.09 19.91
CA TYR A 134 1.04 16.96 19.34
C TYR A 134 1.29 18.45 19.60
N GLN A 135 2.02 18.80 20.67
CA GLN A 135 2.41 20.18 20.91
C GLN A 135 3.44 20.68 19.88
N THR A 136 4.34 19.80 19.45
CA THR A 136 5.31 20.12 18.39
C THR A 136 4.62 20.32 17.06
N LEU A 137 3.73 19.40 16.67
CA LEU A 137 3.01 19.48 15.40
C LEU A 137 2.06 20.69 15.31
N ALA A 138 1.56 21.20 16.43
CA ALA A 138 0.67 22.36 16.49
C ALA A 138 1.41 23.71 16.55
N LYS A 139 2.75 23.72 16.50
CA LYS A 139 3.51 24.98 16.54
C LYS A 139 3.27 25.85 15.30
N PRO A 140 3.24 27.19 15.44
CA PRO A 140 3.18 28.08 14.30
C PRO A 140 4.33 27.83 13.32
N GLY A 141 4.01 27.74 12.03
CA GLY A 141 4.99 27.48 10.98
C GLY A 141 5.42 26.03 10.81
N PHE A 142 4.91 25.10 11.62
CA PHE A 142 5.17 23.67 11.45
C PHE A 142 4.46 23.14 10.19
N ARG A 143 5.22 22.50 9.31
CA ARG A 143 4.72 21.97 8.03
C ARG A 143 4.44 20.47 8.16
N PHE A 144 3.20 20.16 8.58
CA PHE A 144 2.69 18.79 8.62
C PHE A 144 1.95 18.49 7.33
N LEU A 145 2.56 17.73 6.42
CA LEU A 145 1.94 17.32 5.15
C LEU A 145 1.36 15.91 5.27
N ARG A 146 0.23 15.67 4.64
CA ARG A 146 -0.51 14.40 4.69
C ARG A 146 -1.33 14.18 3.43
N THR A 147 -1.85 12.97 3.26
CA THR A 147 -2.69 12.62 2.11
C THR A 147 -4.13 13.12 2.27
N ASP A 148 -4.83 13.27 1.13
CA ASP A 148 -6.27 13.56 1.12
C ASP A 148 -7.06 12.32 1.60
N PRO A 149 -7.88 12.44 2.66
CA PRO A 149 -8.66 11.32 3.20
C PRO A 149 -9.68 10.73 2.20
N LEU A 150 -10.01 11.45 1.12
CA LEU A 150 -10.90 10.98 0.07
C LEU A 150 -10.18 10.16 -1.02
N LEU A 151 -8.84 10.24 -1.07
CA LEU A 151 -8.02 9.57 -2.08
C LEU A 151 -7.12 8.48 -1.48
N ASP A 152 -6.81 8.59 -0.18
CA ASP A 152 -5.91 7.66 0.49
C ASP A 152 -6.36 7.35 1.93
N PRO A 153 -6.41 6.07 2.33
CA PRO A 153 -6.73 5.64 3.70
C PRO A 153 -5.84 6.27 4.78
N LYS A 154 -4.55 6.53 4.51
CA LYS A 154 -3.63 7.17 5.47
C LYS A 154 -4.11 8.55 5.90
N GLY A 155 -4.70 9.32 4.96
CA GLY A 155 -5.31 10.61 5.28
C GLY A 155 -6.44 10.47 6.30
N CYS A 156 -7.31 9.48 6.10
CA CYS A 156 -8.39 9.15 7.05
C CYS A 156 -7.83 8.63 8.39
N TYR A 157 -6.86 7.73 8.36
CA TYR A 157 -6.22 7.21 9.58
C TYR A 157 -5.53 8.32 10.39
N THR A 158 -4.93 9.30 9.73
CA THR A 158 -4.35 10.49 10.40
C THR A 158 -5.40 11.30 11.14
N ILE A 159 -6.56 11.53 10.53
CA ILE A 159 -7.68 12.22 11.18
C ILE A 159 -8.16 11.43 12.39
N ILE A 160 -8.36 10.13 12.22
CA ILE A 160 -8.81 9.24 13.30
C ILE A 160 -7.80 9.22 14.45
N ALA A 161 -6.50 9.04 14.16
CA ALA A 161 -5.45 9.01 15.17
C ALA A 161 -5.37 10.32 15.97
N THR A 162 -5.49 11.47 15.32
CA THR A 162 -5.48 12.77 16.03
C THR A 162 -6.74 12.99 16.88
N LYS A 163 -7.92 12.52 16.42
CA LYS A 163 -9.15 12.55 17.21
C LYS A 163 -9.07 11.61 18.42
N LEU A 164 -8.56 10.39 18.23
CA LEU A 164 -8.31 9.44 19.31
C LEU A 164 -7.30 9.98 20.32
N ALA A 165 -6.26 10.67 19.86
CA ALA A 165 -5.32 11.37 20.74
C ALA A 165 -6.02 12.45 21.56
N GLY A 166 -6.96 13.19 20.97
CA GLY A 166 -7.79 14.14 21.69
C GLY A 166 -8.60 13.51 22.82
N ILE A 167 -9.15 12.32 22.58
CA ILE A 167 -9.86 11.53 23.60
C ILE A 167 -8.87 11.05 24.68
N LEU A 168 -7.76 10.44 24.27
CA LEU A 168 -6.76 9.85 25.19
C LEU A 168 -6.13 10.90 26.11
N TYR A 169 -5.82 12.08 25.57
CA TYR A 169 -5.15 13.15 26.31
C TYR A 169 -6.11 14.21 26.88
N HIS A 170 -7.42 13.96 26.81
CA HIS A 170 -8.46 14.91 27.28
C HIS A 170 -8.32 16.32 26.69
N ASN A 171 -7.98 16.41 25.40
CA ASN A 171 -7.78 17.66 24.66
C ASN A 171 -8.65 17.66 23.40
N SER A 172 -9.84 18.20 23.49
CA SER A 172 -10.83 18.23 22.39
C SER A 172 -10.38 19.07 21.18
N SER A 173 -9.44 19.99 21.34
CA SER A 173 -8.89 20.81 20.26
C SER A 173 -7.66 20.20 19.58
N LEU A 174 -7.13 19.06 20.05
CA LEU A 174 -5.88 18.48 19.58
C LEU A 174 -5.89 18.25 18.05
N SER A 175 -6.90 17.57 17.55
CA SER A 175 -7.01 17.28 16.10
C SER A 175 -7.10 18.58 15.27
N SER A 176 -7.93 19.54 15.68
CA SER A 176 -8.08 20.81 14.97
C SER A 176 -6.82 21.67 15.02
N SER A 177 -6.07 21.66 16.14
CA SER A 177 -4.83 22.45 16.27
C SER A 177 -3.71 21.93 15.33
N ILE A 178 -3.70 20.64 14.99
CA ILE A 178 -2.72 20.05 14.07
C ILE A 178 -3.20 20.13 12.62
N LEU A 179 -4.46 19.73 12.36
CA LEU A 179 -4.95 19.52 11.01
C LEU A 179 -5.64 20.75 10.41
N ASN A 180 -6.18 21.65 11.25
CA ASN A 180 -7.01 22.79 10.83
C ASN A 180 -8.13 22.35 9.85
N GLY A 181 -8.77 21.22 10.17
CA GLY A 181 -9.83 20.59 9.37
C GLY A 181 -9.42 19.30 8.67
N GLU A 182 -10.41 18.46 8.38
CA GLU A 182 -10.17 17.14 7.76
C GLU A 182 -9.56 17.26 6.36
N ARG A 183 -9.90 18.31 5.61
CA ARG A 183 -9.44 18.57 4.24
C ARG A 183 -8.78 19.94 4.07
N ASN A 184 -7.81 20.25 4.94
CA ASN A 184 -7.00 21.45 4.81
C ASN A 184 -6.08 21.37 3.58
N PRO A 185 -6.34 22.17 2.50
CA PRO A 185 -5.61 22.03 1.23
C PRO A 185 -4.11 22.37 1.36
N ASN A 186 -3.72 23.14 2.38
CA ASN A 186 -2.32 23.48 2.63
C ASN A 186 -1.50 22.27 3.07
N GLN A 187 -2.15 21.23 3.62
CA GLN A 187 -1.51 20.01 4.10
C GLN A 187 -1.59 18.84 3.10
N LEU A 188 -2.55 18.87 2.16
CA LEU A 188 -2.82 17.71 1.32
C LEU A 188 -1.83 17.57 0.17
N ARG A 189 -1.26 16.37 0.02
CA ARG A 189 -0.33 15.99 -1.04
C ARG A 189 -0.63 14.56 -1.51
N PRO A 190 -0.25 14.21 -2.76
CA PRO A 190 -0.30 12.83 -3.24
C PRO A 190 0.56 11.91 -2.38
N GLU A 191 0.10 10.66 -2.18
CA GLU A 191 0.76 9.66 -1.33
C GLU A 191 2.23 9.44 -1.73
N GLU A 192 2.47 9.25 -3.02
CA GLU A 192 3.77 8.95 -3.59
C GLU A 192 4.79 10.08 -3.45
N THR A 193 4.35 11.29 -3.09
CA THR A 193 5.24 12.47 -2.97
C THR A 193 5.67 12.76 -1.54
N LEU A 194 4.98 12.23 -0.53
CA LEU A 194 5.16 12.66 0.87
C LEU A 194 6.60 12.51 1.37
N PHE A 195 7.24 11.36 1.12
CA PHE A 195 8.62 11.16 1.58
C PHE A 195 9.63 12.01 0.82
N THR A 196 9.40 12.28 -0.47
CA THR A 196 10.24 13.22 -1.23
C THR A 196 10.14 14.62 -0.63
N LEU A 197 8.94 15.08 -0.27
CA LEU A 197 8.73 16.38 0.36
C LEU A 197 9.36 16.46 1.76
N LEU A 198 9.40 15.34 2.48
CA LEU A 198 10.12 15.25 3.75
C LEU A 198 11.64 15.31 3.53
N GLU A 199 12.15 14.57 2.54
CA GLU A 199 13.58 14.53 2.20
C GLU A 199 14.13 15.86 1.70
N THR A 200 13.33 16.59 0.91
CA THR A 200 13.70 17.92 0.38
C THR A 200 13.52 19.04 1.39
N GLY A 201 12.97 18.74 2.58
CA GLY A 201 12.73 19.73 3.64
C GLY A 201 11.51 20.61 3.38
N GLU A 202 10.60 20.23 2.50
CA GLU A 202 9.32 20.91 2.28
C GLU A 202 8.28 20.53 3.34
N ALA A 203 8.42 19.39 3.99
CA ALA A 203 7.69 18.98 5.17
C ALA A 203 8.63 18.88 6.38
N ASP A 204 8.14 19.22 7.58
CA ASP A 204 8.84 18.98 8.84
C ASP A 204 8.53 17.58 9.38
N ALA A 205 7.29 17.12 9.17
CA ALA A 205 6.83 15.78 9.49
C ALA A 205 5.66 15.36 8.59
N ILE A 206 5.47 14.06 8.47
CA ILE A 206 4.37 13.41 7.75
C ILE A 206 3.81 12.25 8.57
N PRO A 207 2.53 11.90 8.45
CA PRO A 207 2.05 10.60 8.89
C PRO A 207 2.60 9.53 7.95
N ALA A 208 3.09 8.45 8.50
CA ALA A 208 3.63 7.31 7.76
C ALA A 208 3.16 6.02 8.40
N TYR A 209 3.14 4.93 7.64
CA TYR A 209 3.17 3.61 8.25
C TYR A 209 4.60 3.33 8.71
N LYS A 210 4.75 2.54 9.76
CA LYS A 210 6.06 2.32 10.39
C LYS A 210 7.07 1.71 9.41
N HIS A 211 6.63 0.75 8.57
CA HIS A 211 7.49 0.16 7.55
C HIS A 211 8.09 1.21 6.61
N GLU A 212 7.31 2.21 6.18
CA GLU A 212 7.78 3.25 5.26
C GLU A 212 8.94 4.07 5.85
N ALA A 213 8.84 4.41 7.14
CA ALA A 213 9.90 5.15 7.83
C ALA A 213 11.17 4.27 7.98
N ILE A 214 11.01 2.97 8.28
CA ILE A 214 12.11 2.02 8.40
C ILE A 214 12.82 1.83 7.06
N GLU A 215 12.07 1.54 5.99
CA GLU A 215 12.60 1.30 4.64
C GLU A 215 13.44 2.46 4.11
N ARG A 216 13.02 3.69 4.45
CA ARG A 216 13.65 4.92 3.98
C ARG A 216 14.66 5.51 4.96
N GLY A 217 14.81 4.90 6.14
CA GLY A 217 15.77 5.34 7.17
C GLY A 217 15.40 6.68 7.83
N PHE A 218 14.12 7.06 7.82
CA PHE A 218 13.68 8.27 8.52
C PHE A 218 13.43 8.02 10.01
N PRO A 219 13.81 8.95 10.89
CA PRO A 219 13.39 8.92 12.28
C PRO A 219 11.88 9.14 12.37
N PHE A 220 11.24 8.53 13.37
CA PHE A 220 9.81 8.67 13.59
C PHE A 220 9.45 8.70 15.08
N ILE A 221 8.33 9.32 15.37
CA ILE A 221 7.67 9.30 16.68
C ILE A 221 6.67 8.17 16.66
N GLY A 222 6.85 7.17 17.54
CA GLY A 222 5.87 6.12 17.79
C GLY A 222 4.65 6.68 18.52
N LEU A 223 3.47 6.27 18.10
CA LEU A 223 2.21 6.64 18.75
C LEU A 223 1.78 5.53 19.72
N SER A 224 1.02 5.91 20.77
CA SER A 224 0.45 4.94 21.71
C SER A 224 -0.42 3.91 20.97
N PRO A 225 -0.45 2.62 21.42
CA PRO A 225 -1.30 1.59 20.83
C PRO A 225 -2.78 1.97 20.72
N GLN A 226 -3.30 2.83 21.62
CA GLN A 226 -4.68 3.32 21.56
C GLN A 226 -4.95 4.25 20.39
N ILE A 227 -3.91 4.79 19.72
CA ILE A 227 -4.09 5.78 18.67
C ILE A 227 -3.33 5.46 17.36
N ASN A 228 -2.39 4.50 17.41
CA ASN A 228 -1.58 4.14 16.22
C ASN A 228 -2.30 3.25 15.19
N LEU A 229 -3.49 2.76 15.52
CA LEU A 229 -4.33 1.88 14.68
C LEU A 229 -3.66 0.55 14.29
N GLY A 230 -2.60 0.14 14.99
CA GLY A 230 -1.84 -1.08 14.67
C GLY A 230 -2.20 -2.30 15.51
N ASP A 231 -2.95 -2.15 16.59
CA ASP A 231 -3.24 -3.24 17.53
C ASP A 231 -4.72 -3.64 17.50
N PRO A 232 -5.06 -4.86 17.05
CA PRO A 232 -6.43 -5.37 17.06
C PRO A 232 -7.09 -5.38 18.46
N ALA A 233 -6.32 -5.43 19.54
CA ALA A 233 -6.86 -5.36 20.90
C ALA A 233 -7.58 -4.03 21.18
N PHE A 234 -7.20 -2.96 20.49
CA PHE A 234 -7.83 -1.65 20.58
C PHE A 234 -8.89 -1.38 19.51
N ALA A 235 -9.34 -2.38 18.74
CA ALA A 235 -10.33 -2.18 17.68
C ALA A 235 -11.61 -1.49 18.14
N SER A 236 -12.09 -1.78 19.37
CA SER A 236 -13.26 -1.11 19.96
C SER A 236 -12.96 0.35 20.34
N TYR A 237 -11.73 0.64 20.79
CA TYR A 237 -11.30 2.01 21.09
C TYR A 237 -11.21 2.85 19.81
N TYR A 238 -10.67 2.30 18.72
CA TYR A 238 -10.54 3.01 17.44
C TYR A 238 -11.87 3.48 16.89
N LYS A 239 -12.97 2.74 17.12
CA LYS A 239 -14.33 3.11 16.68
C LYS A 239 -14.87 4.38 17.29
N GLN A 240 -14.22 4.94 18.32
CA GLN A 240 -14.65 6.20 18.95
C GLN A 240 -14.34 7.42 18.08
N ALA A 241 -13.54 7.27 17.03
CA ALA A 241 -13.24 8.34 16.07
C ALA A 241 -13.51 7.89 14.64
N SER A 242 -13.77 8.86 13.78
CA SER A 242 -14.07 8.65 12.36
C SER A 242 -13.54 9.79 11.50
N CYS A 243 -13.40 9.54 10.21
CA CYS A 243 -13.23 10.57 9.18
C CYS A 243 -14.46 10.59 8.27
N THR A 244 -14.73 11.74 7.63
CA THR A 244 -15.87 11.94 6.74
C THR A 244 -15.52 11.50 5.32
N GLN A 245 -16.37 10.68 4.72
CA GLN A 245 -16.26 10.23 3.32
C GLN A 245 -16.86 11.27 2.35
N GLN A 246 -16.66 11.07 1.06
CA GLN A 246 -17.14 11.96 0.02
C GLN A 246 -18.68 12.10 0.00
N ASP A 247 -19.40 11.04 0.33
CA ASP A 247 -20.85 11.01 0.41
C ASP A 247 -21.40 11.49 1.78
N GLY A 248 -20.53 11.99 2.65
CA GLY A 248 -20.87 12.44 4.00
C GLY A 248 -20.99 11.32 5.04
N THR A 249 -20.84 10.05 4.66
CA THR A 249 -20.83 8.95 5.61
C THR A 249 -19.54 8.94 6.46
N LEU A 250 -19.57 8.25 7.60
CA LEU A 250 -18.44 8.17 8.52
C LEU A 250 -17.69 6.85 8.33
N ASN A 251 -16.39 6.94 8.13
CA ASN A 251 -15.48 5.80 8.19
C ASN A 251 -14.84 5.75 9.58
N PHE A 252 -15.26 4.79 10.38
CA PHE A 252 -14.79 4.63 11.76
C PHE A 252 -13.40 3.98 11.82
N GLY A 253 -12.67 4.31 12.88
CA GLY A 253 -11.35 3.74 13.14
C GLY A 253 -11.37 2.23 13.28
N LYS A 254 -10.35 1.59 12.73
CA LYS A 254 -10.13 0.15 12.75
C LYS A 254 -8.64 -0.13 12.57
N PRO A 255 -8.15 -1.35 12.88
CA PRO A 255 -6.77 -1.71 12.63
C PRO A 255 -6.38 -1.54 11.17
N ILE A 256 -5.15 -1.07 10.94
CA ILE A 256 -4.55 -0.94 9.60
C ILE A 256 -4.22 -2.35 9.10
N VAL A 257 -4.77 -2.69 7.93
CA VAL A 257 -4.60 -4.01 7.30
C VAL A 257 -4.33 -3.81 5.82
N PHE A 258 -3.47 -4.64 5.25
CA PHE A 258 -3.22 -4.71 3.80
C PHE A 258 -4.03 -5.85 3.21
N ASP A 259 -4.76 -5.53 2.16
CA ASP A 259 -5.67 -6.43 1.46
C ASP A 259 -5.28 -6.57 0.00
N ILE A 260 -5.43 -7.78 -0.57
CA ILE A 260 -5.13 -8.08 -1.96
C ILE A 260 -6.32 -8.73 -2.64
N THR A 261 -6.53 -8.41 -3.92
CA THR A 261 -7.54 -9.05 -4.78
C THR A 261 -7.04 -9.18 -6.22
N ILE A 262 -7.71 -10.05 -6.99
CA ILE A 262 -7.63 -10.10 -8.44
C ILE A 262 -8.93 -9.48 -8.96
N PRO A 263 -8.88 -8.30 -9.61
CA PRO A 263 -10.08 -7.65 -10.17
C PRO A 263 -10.73 -8.49 -11.27
N ASN A 264 -12.04 -8.29 -11.49
CA ASN A 264 -12.77 -9.00 -12.55
C ASN A 264 -12.29 -8.64 -13.97
N SER A 265 -11.58 -7.52 -14.12
CA SER A 265 -10.97 -7.05 -15.38
C SER A 265 -9.59 -7.64 -15.66
N VAL A 266 -9.13 -8.62 -14.86
CA VAL A 266 -7.85 -9.30 -15.04
C VAL A 266 -7.63 -9.78 -16.48
N ARG A 267 -6.44 -9.50 -17.02
CA ARG A 267 -6.06 -9.89 -18.39
C ARG A 267 -5.13 -11.09 -18.40
N ASN A 268 -4.33 -11.26 -17.35
CA ASN A 268 -3.44 -12.39 -17.15
C ASN A 268 -3.78 -13.11 -15.84
N THR A 269 -4.82 -13.93 -15.86
CA THR A 269 -5.31 -14.66 -14.67
C THR A 269 -4.23 -15.57 -14.08
N GLU A 270 -3.49 -16.31 -14.93
CA GLU A 270 -2.42 -17.20 -14.48
C GLU A 270 -1.30 -16.40 -13.79
N GLY A 271 -0.82 -15.34 -14.42
CA GLY A 271 0.20 -14.48 -13.84
C GLY A 271 -0.25 -13.82 -12.53
N ALA A 272 -1.52 -13.40 -12.44
CA ALA A 272 -2.10 -12.86 -11.22
C ALA A 272 -2.11 -13.89 -10.08
N ILE A 273 -2.53 -15.12 -10.35
CA ILE A 273 -2.52 -16.21 -9.37
C ILE A 273 -1.10 -16.50 -8.90
N GLN A 274 -0.14 -16.58 -9.82
CA GLN A 274 1.26 -16.84 -9.47
C GLN A 274 1.86 -15.69 -8.66
N PHE A 275 1.49 -14.44 -8.96
CA PHE A 275 1.92 -13.28 -8.15
C PHE A 275 1.39 -13.35 -6.72
N VAL A 276 0.10 -13.63 -6.52
CA VAL A 276 -0.49 -13.79 -5.17
C VAL A 276 0.15 -14.94 -4.42
N LYS A 277 0.39 -16.08 -5.08
CA LYS A 277 1.09 -17.23 -4.48
C LYS A 277 2.52 -16.89 -4.10
N PHE A 278 3.24 -16.15 -4.94
CA PHE A 278 4.58 -15.69 -4.64
C PHE A 278 4.60 -14.76 -3.42
N LEU A 279 3.66 -13.79 -3.37
CA LEU A 279 3.55 -12.88 -2.24
C LEU A 279 3.35 -13.63 -0.91
N PHE A 280 2.60 -14.72 -0.92
CA PHE A 280 2.30 -15.54 0.25
C PHE A 280 3.29 -16.69 0.48
N SER A 281 4.29 -16.86 -0.38
CA SER A 281 5.38 -17.81 -0.18
C SER A 281 6.31 -17.40 0.96
N ASP A 282 7.16 -18.31 1.42
CA ASP A 282 8.15 -17.98 2.45
C ASP A 282 9.08 -16.85 2.02
N GLN A 283 9.45 -16.79 0.72
CA GLN A 283 10.27 -15.69 0.18
C GLN A 283 9.52 -14.35 0.25
N GLY A 284 8.28 -14.28 -0.22
CA GLY A 284 7.45 -13.08 -0.18
C GLY A 284 7.24 -12.60 1.26
N LYS A 285 6.88 -13.52 2.17
CA LYS A 285 6.70 -13.24 3.59
C LYS A 285 7.98 -12.66 4.23
N THR A 286 9.13 -13.29 3.98
CA THR A 286 10.43 -12.85 4.51
C THR A 286 10.76 -11.43 4.03
N ILE A 287 10.44 -11.09 2.78
CA ILE A 287 10.64 -9.72 2.27
C ILE A 287 9.81 -8.72 3.07
N PHE A 288 8.52 -9.01 3.28
CA PHE A 288 7.64 -8.12 4.05
C PHE A 288 8.07 -7.99 5.53
N GLU A 289 8.42 -9.10 6.18
CA GLU A 289 8.90 -9.08 7.59
C GLU A 289 10.19 -8.27 7.75
N ASN A 290 11.14 -8.42 6.83
CA ASN A 290 12.40 -7.67 6.85
C ASN A 290 12.20 -6.16 6.64
N ASP A 291 11.11 -5.76 6.01
CA ASP A 291 10.75 -4.35 5.83
C ASP A 291 9.88 -3.79 6.96
N GLY A 292 9.64 -4.59 7.99
CA GLY A 292 8.96 -4.14 9.21
C GLY A 292 7.44 -4.33 9.22
N PHE A 293 6.87 -5.00 8.22
CA PHE A 293 5.45 -5.37 8.25
C PHE A 293 5.17 -6.46 9.27
N LYS A 294 4.02 -6.39 9.88
CA LYS A 294 3.49 -7.46 10.72
C LYS A 294 2.59 -8.36 9.86
N LEU A 295 3.06 -9.59 9.61
CA LEU A 295 2.25 -10.55 8.86
C LEU A 295 1.02 -10.99 9.68
N LEU A 296 -0.09 -11.18 8.98
CA LEU A 296 -1.33 -11.70 9.52
C LEU A 296 -1.59 -13.11 8.97
N PRO A 297 -2.34 -13.94 9.72
CA PRO A 297 -2.95 -15.10 9.15
C PRO A 297 -3.85 -14.71 7.97
N LEU A 298 -3.69 -15.39 6.82
CA LEU A 298 -4.40 -15.04 5.59
C LEU A 298 -5.92 -15.20 5.77
N THR A 299 -6.62 -14.09 5.85
CA THR A 299 -8.07 -14.06 6.12
C THR A 299 -8.82 -13.55 4.90
N ALA A 300 -9.75 -14.37 4.41
CA ALA A 300 -10.56 -14.07 3.22
C ALA A 300 -11.82 -13.29 3.59
N GLY A 301 -12.15 -12.28 2.76
CA GLY A 301 -13.40 -11.52 2.81
C GLY A 301 -14.11 -11.48 1.45
N GLY A 302 -15.33 -10.96 1.43
CA GLY A 302 -16.19 -10.95 0.24
C GLY A 302 -16.73 -12.35 -0.11
N ASN A 303 -16.89 -12.64 -1.40
CA ASN A 303 -17.34 -13.94 -1.88
C ASN A 303 -16.17 -14.94 -1.88
N LYS A 304 -16.02 -15.68 -0.79
CA LYS A 304 -14.93 -16.65 -0.61
C LYS A 304 -14.93 -17.78 -1.65
N THR A 305 -16.09 -18.14 -2.22
CA THR A 305 -16.19 -19.20 -3.24
C THR A 305 -15.64 -18.75 -4.60
N ALA A 306 -15.45 -17.45 -4.80
CA ALA A 306 -14.87 -16.88 -6.01
C ALA A 306 -13.32 -16.81 -5.98
N ILE A 307 -12.69 -17.15 -4.85
CA ILE A 307 -11.24 -17.19 -4.73
C ILE A 307 -10.71 -18.37 -5.54
N PRO A 308 -9.71 -18.20 -6.42
CA PRO A 308 -9.06 -19.32 -7.12
C PRO A 308 -8.60 -20.40 -6.13
N GLN A 309 -8.77 -21.66 -6.48
CA GLN A 309 -8.50 -22.79 -5.58
C GLN A 309 -7.07 -22.77 -5.04
N GLU A 310 -6.09 -22.43 -5.89
CA GLU A 310 -4.68 -22.36 -5.54
C GLU A 310 -4.38 -21.30 -4.48
N ILE A 311 -5.17 -20.23 -4.44
CA ILE A 311 -5.06 -19.15 -3.46
C ILE A 311 -5.88 -19.49 -2.21
N SER A 312 -7.10 -20.01 -2.37
CA SER A 312 -7.97 -20.34 -1.24
C SER A 312 -7.37 -21.45 -0.34
N ALA A 313 -6.56 -22.32 -0.91
CA ALA A 313 -5.81 -23.33 -0.16
C ALA A 313 -4.79 -22.76 0.84
N LEU A 314 -4.37 -21.50 0.65
CA LEU A 314 -3.42 -20.79 1.52
C LEU A 314 -4.11 -20.02 2.67
N THR A 315 -5.42 -19.82 2.59
CA THR A 315 -6.19 -19.05 3.61
C THR A 315 -6.62 -19.94 4.77
N ILE A 316 -6.84 -19.30 5.93
CA ILE A 316 -7.44 -19.99 7.08
C ILE A 316 -8.90 -20.35 6.73
N LYS A 317 -9.26 -21.59 7.03
CA LYS A 317 -10.63 -22.11 6.86
C LYS A 317 -11.56 -21.58 7.96
#